data_d30868ee55e3a9f20c9b224efe9c271d
#
_entry.id   d30868ee55e3a9f20c9b224efe9c271d
#
_cell.length_a   1.000
_cell.length_b   1.000
_cell.length_c   1.000
_cell.angle_alpha   90.00
_cell.angle_beta   90.00
_cell.angle_gamma   90.00
#
_symmetry.space_group_name_H-M   'P 1'
#
loop_
_entity.id
_entity.type
_entity.pdbx_description
1 polymer ?
#
loop_
_entity_poly.entity_id
_entity_poly.type
_entity_poly.pdbx_seq_one_letter_code
_entity_poly.pdbx_strand_id
1 'polypeptide(L)'
;VGSEMCIRDRHGTGCYTSQAAMKLYNRQNELMGDAAERAAVTAEWLNQASYPGSTLSEAWKRFIYHQFHDDLTGTSIPRAYEFSWNDELISLKQFSNVLTSSIRSIAGQMDTRVKGTPVILYNALGFPVQDIAEVEITLPSAPKGITVYDMNGKKVAAQLLNYADGKAQLLIDASVPATGYAVYDIRTSGSTNNPVDVANHTIENSIYKITLDENGDICSLLDKINHKELVKQGKVIRLALFTENESHPWPAWE
;
A
#
# COMPACT_ATOMS: atom_id res chain seq x y z
N VAL A 1 -37.96 18.32 -9.59
CA VAL A 1 -37.02 18.64 -8.52
C VAL A 1 -36.73 17.34 -7.83
N GLY A 2 -35.77 16.57 -8.33
CA GLY A 2 -35.19 15.50 -7.57
C GLY A 2 -34.68 16.15 -6.30
N SER A 3 -35.18 15.73 -5.15
CA SER A 3 -34.76 16.32 -3.91
C SER A 3 -33.25 16.16 -3.78
N GLU A 4 -32.54 17.14 -3.26
CA GLU A 4 -31.12 17.03 -2.95
C GLU A 4 -30.84 15.81 -2.07
N MET A 5 -31.83 15.27 -1.37
CA MET A 5 -31.77 14.03 -0.61
C MET A 5 -31.43 12.80 -1.47
N CYS A 6 -31.91 12.74 -2.71
CA CYS A 6 -31.59 11.63 -3.62
C CYS A 6 -30.27 11.81 -4.37
N ILE A 7 -29.72 13.03 -4.35
CA ILE A 7 -28.50 13.36 -5.11
C ILE A 7 -27.30 13.51 -4.19
N ARG A 8 -27.49 13.88 -2.94
CA ARG A 8 -26.41 14.19 -1.99
C ARG A 8 -26.21 13.14 -0.90
N ASP A 9 -26.98 12.08 -0.92
CA ASP A 9 -26.76 10.94 -0.03
C ASP A 9 -26.63 11.33 1.44
N ARG A 10 -27.40 12.28 1.90
CA ARG A 10 -27.43 12.64 3.33
C ARG A 10 -27.97 11.50 4.18
N HIS A 11 -28.76 10.65 3.58
CA HIS A 11 -29.24 9.43 4.22
C HIS A 11 -28.22 8.33 4.00
N GLY A 12 -27.66 7.80 5.08
CA GLY A 12 -26.69 6.71 5.01
C GLY A 12 -25.27 7.14 4.67
N THR A 13 -24.89 8.42 4.82
CA THR A 13 -23.51 8.87 4.60
C THR A 13 -22.51 8.22 5.55
N GLY A 14 -22.92 7.86 6.76
CA GLY A 14 -22.11 7.10 7.71
C GLY A 14 -21.64 5.74 7.17
N CYS A 15 -22.38 5.13 6.24
CA CYS A 15 -22.00 3.88 5.60
C CYS A 15 -20.66 3.94 4.85
N TYR A 16 -20.21 5.12 4.43
CA TYR A 16 -18.91 5.29 3.76
C TYR A 16 -17.73 5.14 4.72
N THR A 17 -17.93 5.37 6.00
CA THR A 17 -16.85 5.37 7.00
C THR A 17 -17.06 4.39 8.15
N SER A 18 -18.29 3.94 8.39
CA SER A 18 -18.60 2.96 9.42
C SER A 18 -17.83 1.66 9.19
N GLN A 19 -17.33 1.06 10.27
CA GLN A 19 -16.53 -0.16 10.20
C GLN A 19 -15.37 -0.03 9.18
N ALA A 20 -14.52 0.97 9.37
CA ALA A 20 -13.42 1.31 8.44
C ALA A 20 -12.53 0.11 8.08
N ALA A 21 -12.37 -0.86 8.98
CA ALA A 21 -11.64 -2.09 8.73
C ALA A 21 -12.26 -2.91 7.58
N MET A 22 -13.58 -2.95 7.46
CA MET A 22 -14.25 -3.63 6.34
C MET A 22 -13.90 -2.98 5.00
N LYS A 23 -13.88 -1.64 4.94
CA LYS A 23 -13.48 -0.90 3.73
C LYS A 23 -12.02 -1.19 3.38
N LEU A 24 -11.15 -1.20 4.38
CA LEU A 24 -9.73 -1.50 4.21
C LEU A 24 -9.52 -2.92 3.67
N TYR A 25 -10.10 -3.92 4.32
CA TYR A 25 -9.94 -5.32 3.90
C TYR A 25 -10.59 -5.59 2.54
N ASN A 26 -11.76 -5.00 2.28
CA ASN A 26 -12.39 -5.08 0.97
C ASN A 26 -11.46 -4.56 -0.13
N ARG A 27 -10.88 -3.37 0.06
CA ARG A 27 -9.96 -2.79 -0.93
C ARG A 27 -8.68 -3.62 -1.09
N GLN A 28 -8.14 -4.14 0.00
CA GLN A 28 -6.96 -5.00 -0.05
C GLN A 28 -7.25 -6.31 -0.80
N ASN A 29 -8.37 -6.97 -0.54
CA ASN A 29 -8.77 -8.19 -1.23
C ASN A 29 -9.01 -7.96 -2.71
N GLU A 30 -9.70 -6.88 -3.08
CA GLU A 30 -9.96 -6.49 -4.47
C GLU A 30 -8.66 -6.35 -5.27
N LEU A 31 -7.68 -5.61 -4.73
CA LEU A 31 -6.39 -5.40 -5.38
C LEU A 31 -5.54 -6.66 -5.39
N MET A 32 -5.52 -7.39 -4.28
CA MET A 32 -4.70 -8.60 -4.14
C MET A 32 -5.24 -9.75 -5.00
N GLY A 33 -6.56 -9.88 -5.13
CA GLY A 33 -7.20 -10.90 -5.97
C GLY A 33 -6.84 -10.71 -7.45
N ASP A 34 -6.99 -9.49 -7.98
CA ASP A 34 -6.59 -9.17 -9.37
C ASP A 34 -5.09 -9.43 -9.61
N ALA A 35 -4.24 -8.99 -8.70
CA ALA A 35 -2.80 -9.20 -8.81
C ALA A 35 -2.43 -10.70 -8.74
N ALA A 36 -3.09 -11.47 -7.87
CA ALA A 36 -2.85 -12.90 -7.72
C ALA A 36 -3.25 -13.68 -8.98
N GLU A 37 -4.40 -13.38 -9.57
CA GLU A 37 -4.84 -14.02 -10.82
C GLU A 37 -3.88 -13.73 -11.97
N ARG A 38 -3.50 -12.47 -12.15
CA ARG A 38 -2.56 -12.07 -13.22
C ARG A 38 -1.20 -12.76 -13.07
N ALA A 39 -0.67 -12.82 -11.85
CA ALA A 39 0.59 -13.52 -11.59
C ALA A 39 0.46 -15.04 -11.83
N ALA A 40 -0.66 -15.65 -11.40
CA ALA A 40 -0.90 -17.07 -11.59
C ALA A 40 -1.04 -17.45 -13.07
N VAL A 41 -1.78 -16.68 -13.86
CA VAL A 41 -1.89 -16.86 -15.32
C VAL A 41 -0.52 -16.71 -15.98
N THR A 42 0.28 -15.73 -15.58
CA THR A 42 1.63 -15.54 -16.11
C THR A 42 2.53 -16.74 -15.79
N ALA A 43 2.46 -17.25 -14.55
CA ALA A 43 3.25 -18.41 -14.13
C ALA A 43 2.85 -19.69 -14.90
N GLU A 44 1.56 -19.91 -15.13
CA GLU A 44 1.06 -21.03 -15.94
C GLU A 44 1.48 -20.90 -17.40
N TRP A 45 1.29 -19.72 -17.99
CA TRP A 45 1.66 -19.47 -19.39
C TRP A 45 3.16 -19.69 -19.66
N LEU A 46 3.99 -19.37 -18.68
CA LEU A 46 5.45 -19.63 -18.73
C LEU A 46 5.82 -21.07 -18.31
N ASN A 47 4.86 -21.95 -18.06
CA ASN A 47 5.04 -23.33 -17.55
C ASN A 47 5.85 -23.40 -16.25
N GLN A 48 5.72 -22.41 -15.36
CA GLN A 48 6.43 -22.38 -14.08
C GLN A 48 5.57 -22.89 -12.92
N ALA A 49 4.25 -22.83 -13.02
CA ALA A 49 3.31 -23.36 -12.04
C ALA A 49 1.95 -23.61 -12.69
N SER A 50 1.18 -24.55 -12.14
CA SER A 50 -0.23 -24.74 -12.53
C SER A 50 -1.11 -23.64 -11.94
N TYR A 51 -2.13 -23.22 -12.70
CA TYR A 51 -3.10 -22.24 -12.23
C TYR A 51 -3.93 -22.76 -11.05
N PRO A 52 -3.92 -22.09 -9.89
CA PRO A 52 -4.55 -22.57 -8.66
C PRO A 52 -6.05 -22.21 -8.60
N GLY A 53 -6.84 -22.65 -9.58
CA GLY A 53 -8.23 -22.25 -9.80
C GLY A 53 -9.16 -22.53 -8.62
N SER A 54 -8.97 -23.64 -7.89
CA SER A 54 -9.80 -23.95 -6.71
C SER A 54 -9.56 -22.95 -5.58
N THR A 55 -8.29 -22.67 -5.26
CA THR A 55 -7.90 -21.72 -4.20
C THR A 55 -8.40 -20.32 -4.51
N LEU A 56 -8.23 -19.86 -5.74
CA LEU A 56 -8.73 -18.55 -6.19
C LEU A 56 -10.24 -18.47 -6.13
N SER A 57 -10.95 -19.53 -6.60
CA SER A 57 -12.41 -19.57 -6.54
C SER A 57 -12.95 -19.52 -5.11
N GLU A 58 -12.32 -20.20 -4.16
CA GLU A 58 -12.70 -20.13 -2.75
C GLU A 58 -12.44 -18.76 -2.14
N ALA A 59 -11.27 -18.16 -2.44
CA ALA A 59 -10.93 -16.83 -1.97
C ALA A 59 -11.92 -15.77 -2.49
N TRP A 60 -12.23 -15.81 -3.78
CA TRP A 60 -13.22 -14.91 -4.40
C TRP A 60 -14.61 -15.08 -3.81
N LYS A 61 -15.11 -16.30 -3.62
CA LYS A 61 -16.42 -16.54 -3.00
C LYS A 61 -16.50 -15.96 -1.61
N ARG A 62 -15.46 -16.15 -0.80
CA ARG A 62 -15.37 -15.62 0.56
C ARG A 62 -15.37 -14.10 0.56
N PHE A 63 -14.53 -13.47 -0.24
CA PHE A 63 -14.42 -12.03 -0.36
C PHE A 63 -15.73 -11.40 -0.87
N ILE A 64 -16.31 -11.91 -1.97
CA ILE A 64 -17.54 -11.37 -2.57
C ILE A 64 -18.75 -11.51 -1.63
N TYR A 65 -18.79 -12.54 -0.79
CA TYR A 65 -19.84 -12.69 0.20
C TYR A 65 -19.94 -11.50 1.15
N HIS A 66 -18.79 -10.93 1.55
CA HIS A 66 -18.73 -9.77 2.45
C HIS A 66 -18.94 -8.42 1.77
N GLN A 67 -19.19 -8.39 0.47
CA GLN A 67 -19.72 -7.22 -0.22
C GLN A 67 -21.23 -7.07 -0.05
N PHE A 68 -21.84 -7.89 0.79
CA PHE A 68 -23.23 -7.77 1.19
C PHE A 68 -23.51 -6.39 1.78
N HIS A 69 -24.71 -5.85 1.48
CA HIS A 69 -25.06 -4.46 1.74
C HIS A 69 -25.02 -4.05 3.22
N ASP A 70 -25.11 -4.99 4.17
CA ASP A 70 -24.98 -4.69 5.60
C ASP A 70 -23.54 -4.93 6.13
N ASP A 71 -22.74 -5.74 5.45
CA ASP A 71 -21.35 -5.98 5.85
C ASP A 71 -20.45 -4.83 5.41
N LEU A 72 -20.33 -4.61 4.10
CA LEU A 72 -19.44 -3.59 3.55
C LEU A 72 -19.80 -2.18 4.02
N THR A 73 -21.10 -1.89 4.19
CA THR A 73 -21.59 -0.59 4.65
C THR A 73 -21.36 -0.33 6.14
N GLY A 74 -21.11 -1.36 6.94
CA GLY A 74 -20.91 -1.18 8.37
C GLY A 74 -22.20 -1.17 9.19
N THR A 75 -23.32 -1.63 8.61
CA THR A 75 -24.67 -1.54 9.22
C THR A 75 -25.13 -2.82 9.89
N SER A 76 -24.33 -3.88 9.86
CA SER A 76 -24.55 -5.11 10.62
C SER A 76 -24.32 -4.90 12.12
N ILE A 77 -24.80 -5.85 12.92
CA ILE A 77 -24.55 -5.85 14.37
C ILE A 77 -23.05 -6.06 14.66
N PRO A 78 -22.47 -5.51 15.73
CA PRO A 78 -21.04 -5.61 16.03
C PRO A 78 -20.48 -7.03 16.00
N ARG A 79 -21.23 -8.02 16.48
CA ARG A 79 -20.80 -9.41 16.49
C ARG A 79 -20.60 -10.00 15.08
N ALA A 80 -21.32 -9.51 14.07
CA ALA A 80 -21.15 -9.98 12.70
C ALA A 80 -19.73 -9.68 12.19
N TYR A 81 -19.14 -8.56 12.57
CA TYR A 81 -17.81 -8.15 12.12
C TYR A 81 -16.66 -9.00 12.66
N GLU A 82 -16.86 -9.71 13.78
CA GLU A 82 -15.88 -10.70 14.26
C GLU A 82 -15.68 -11.81 13.22
N PHE A 83 -16.75 -12.21 12.54
CA PHE A 83 -16.70 -13.22 11.49
C PHE A 83 -16.27 -12.62 10.15
N SER A 84 -16.84 -11.48 9.78
CA SER A 84 -16.55 -10.82 8.50
C SER A 84 -15.07 -10.46 8.37
N TRP A 85 -14.47 -9.87 9.41
CA TRP A 85 -13.04 -9.57 9.41
C TRP A 85 -12.17 -10.81 9.30
N ASN A 86 -12.54 -11.89 9.99
CA ASN A 86 -11.81 -13.15 9.90
C ASN A 86 -11.85 -13.73 8.48
N ASP A 87 -13.00 -13.70 7.84
CA ASP A 87 -13.17 -14.20 6.48
C ASP A 87 -12.44 -13.34 5.45
N GLU A 88 -12.47 -12.02 5.59
CA GLU A 88 -11.71 -11.10 4.77
C GLU A 88 -10.18 -11.34 4.89
N LEU A 89 -9.69 -11.58 6.10
CA LEU A 89 -8.27 -11.90 6.33
C LEU A 89 -7.88 -13.27 5.76
N ILE A 90 -8.77 -14.26 5.80
CA ILE A 90 -8.53 -15.57 5.19
C ILE A 90 -8.43 -15.44 3.67
N SER A 91 -9.37 -14.75 3.02
CA SER A 91 -9.31 -14.53 1.57
C SER A 91 -8.07 -13.74 1.16
N LEU A 92 -7.72 -12.69 1.88
CA LEU A 92 -6.51 -11.91 1.67
C LEU A 92 -5.26 -12.79 1.76
N LYS A 93 -5.20 -13.67 2.75
CA LYS A 93 -4.09 -14.63 2.90
C LYS A 93 -4.02 -15.62 1.75
N GLN A 94 -5.16 -16.12 1.26
CA GLN A 94 -5.21 -17.03 0.12
C GLN A 94 -4.69 -16.33 -1.15
N PHE A 95 -5.17 -15.11 -1.47
CA PHE A 95 -4.67 -14.32 -2.59
C PHE A 95 -3.18 -14.00 -2.47
N SER A 96 -2.73 -13.57 -1.30
CA SER A 96 -1.32 -13.27 -1.03
C SER A 96 -0.41 -14.48 -1.23
N ASN A 97 -0.85 -15.66 -0.80
CA ASN A 97 -0.11 -16.91 -0.99
C ASN A 97 0.01 -17.26 -2.49
N VAL A 98 -1.08 -17.14 -3.25
CA VAL A 98 -1.07 -17.37 -4.70
C VAL A 98 -0.13 -16.38 -5.40
N LEU A 99 -0.26 -15.08 -5.10
CA LEU A 99 0.60 -14.04 -5.66
C LEU A 99 2.08 -14.34 -5.38
N THR A 100 2.43 -14.58 -4.12
CA THR A 100 3.81 -14.84 -3.71
C THR A 100 4.39 -16.10 -4.34
N SER A 101 3.62 -17.20 -4.40
CA SER A 101 4.09 -18.44 -5.01
C SER A 101 4.29 -18.31 -6.52
N SER A 102 3.38 -17.62 -7.20
CA SER A 102 3.49 -17.37 -8.64
C SER A 102 4.71 -16.51 -8.98
N ILE A 103 4.91 -15.40 -8.23
CA ILE A 103 6.10 -14.55 -8.42
C ILE A 103 7.39 -15.35 -8.16
N ARG A 104 7.44 -16.16 -7.10
CA ARG A 104 8.60 -16.99 -6.78
C ARG A 104 8.93 -17.99 -7.90
N SER A 105 7.91 -18.63 -8.46
CA SER A 105 8.08 -19.59 -9.55
C SER A 105 8.71 -18.94 -10.78
N ILE A 106 8.24 -17.75 -11.15
CA ILE A 106 8.80 -16.97 -12.28
C ILE A 106 10.20 -16.46 -11.94
N ALA A 107 10.38 -15.88 -10.76
CA ALA A 107 11.65 -15.31 -10.32
C ALA A 107 12.78 -16.33 -10.28
N GLY A 108 12.46 -17.59 -9.95
CA GLY A 108 13.42 -18.69 -9.95
C GLY A 108 14.04 -19.01 -11.33
N GLN A 109 13.44 -18.53 -12.41
CA GLN A 109 13.92 -18.70 -13.77
C GLN A 109 14.57 -17.43 -14.36
N MET A 110 14.50 -16.32 -13.65
CA MET A 110 15.07 -15.05 -14.09
C MET A 110 16.58 -14.99 -13.83
N ASP A 111 17.29 -14.28 -14.68
CA ASP A 111 18.66 -13.89 -14.39
C ASP A 111 18.67 -12.73 -13.38
N THR A 112 18.89 -13.09 -12.14
CA THR A 112 18.91 -12.15 -11.00
C THR A 112 20.33 -11.89 -10.49
N ARG A 113 21.36 -12.19 -11.30
CA ARG A 113 22.76 -11.98 -10.91
C ARG A 113 23.07 -10.50 -10.79
N VAL A 114 23.36 -10.08 -9.57
CA VAL A 114 23.75 -8.71 -9.21
C VAL A 114 24.98 -8.73 -8.32
N LYS A 115 25.54 -7.57 -8.01
CA LYS A 115 26.72 -7.48 -7.13
C LYS A 115 26.38 -7.53 -5.64
N GLY A 116 25.18 -7.12 -5.28
CA GLY A 116 24.65 -7.11 -3.92
C GLY A 116 23.52 -8.13 -3.73
N THR A 117 22.46 -7.73 -3.04
CA THR A 117 21.25 -8.54 -2.83
C THR A 117 20.22 -8.20 -3.91
N PRO A 118 19.77 -9.19 -4.71
CA PRO A 118 18.73 -8.96 -5.70
C PRO A 118 17.37 -8.82 -5.02
N VAL A 119 16.58 -7.84 -5.48
CA VAL A 119 15.16 -7.70 -5.15
C VAL A 119 14.37 -7.65 -6.44
N ILE A 120 13.33 -8.47 -6.53
CA ILE A 120 12.43 -8.52 -7.67
C ILE A 120 11.13 -7.85 -7.30
N LEU A 121 10.72 -6.88 -8.08
CA LEU A 121 9.42 -6.23 -7.98
C LEU A 121 8.54 -6.64 -9.14
N TYR A 122 7.26 -6.86 -8.85
CA TYR A 122 6.24 -7.25 -9.83
C TYR A 122 5.16 -6.18 -9.92
N ASN A 123 4.79 -5.82 -11.15
CA ASN A 123 3.67 -4.94 -11.44
C ASN A 123 2.58 -5.73 -12.18
N ALA A 124 1.43 -5.92 -11.53
CA ALA A 124 0.28 -6.61 -12.12
C ALA A 124 -0.51 -5.72 -13.11
N LEU A 125 -0.30 -4.40 -13.09
CA LEU A 125 -1.09 -3.45 -13.86
C LEU A 125 -0.67 -3.40 -15.33
N GLY A 126 -1.62 -3.09 -16.22
CA GLY A 126 -1.40 -2.99 -17.66
C GLY A 126 -0.65 -1.72 -18.12
N PHE A 127 -0.06 -0.97 -17.21
CA PHE A 127 0.75 0.23 -17.48
C PHE A 127 1.97 0.26 -16.56
N PRO A 128 3.06 0.93 -16.95
CA PRO A 128 4.24 1.05 -16.10
C PRO A 128 3.92 1.85 -14.84
N VAL A 129 4.50 1.42 -13.72
CA VAL A 129 4.34 2.07 -12.42
C VAL A 129 5.70 2.58 -11.96
N GLN A 130 5.73 3.82 -11.48
CA GLN A 130 6.81 4.35 -10.66
C GLN A 130 6.22 4.74 -9.31
N ASP A 131 6.70 4.08 -8.25
CA ASP A 131 6.20 4.28 -6.89
C ASP A 131 7.26 3.89 -5.86
N ILE A 132 6.99 4.24 -4.60
CA ILE A 132 7.85 3.84 -3.49
C ILE A 132 7.52 2.39 -3.12
N ALA A 133 8.49 1.50 -3.33
CA ALA A 133 8.41 0.12 -2.88
C ALA A 133 9.03 -0.02 -1.50
N GLU A 134 8.26 -0.58 -0.56
CA GLU A 134 8.78 -1.02 0.73
C GLU A 134 9.32 -2.45 0.61
N VAL A 135 10.56 -2.65 1.01
CA VAL A 135 11.30 -3.91 0.81
C VAL A 135 11.97 -4.31 2.11
N GLU A 136 11.86 -5.59 2.48
CA GLU A 136 12.61 -6.20 3.57
C GLU A 136 13.66 -7.16 3.00
N ILE A 137 14.92 -6.99 3.42
CA ILE A 137 16.02 -7.91 3.08
C ILE A 137 16.73 -8.40 4.34
N THR A 138 17.24 -9.63 4.27
CA THR A 138 18.07 -10.19 5.36
C THR A 138 19.52 -9.79 5.16
N LEU A 139 20.14 -9.22 6.19
CA LEU A 139 21.56 -8.85 6.21
C LEU A 139 22.24 -9.40 7.46
N PRO A 140 23.51 -9.81 7.36
CA PRO A 140 24.23 -10.39 8.50
C PRO A 140 24.56 -9.36 9.60
N SER A 141 24.54 -8.07 9.28
CA SER A 141 24.81 -6.98 10.21
C SER A 141 24.16 -5.68 9.73
N ALA A 142 23.99 -4.72 10.66
CA ALA A 142 23.46 -3.41 10.34
C ALA A 142 24.30 -2.71 9.28
N PRO A 143 23.72 -2.27 8.16
CA PRO A 143 24.47 -1.59 7.11
C PRO A 143 24.80 -0.16 7.53
N LYS A 144 26.00 0.33 7.19
CA LYS A 144 26.37 1.74 7.38
C LYS A 144 25.69 2.67 6.38
N GLY A 145 25.22 2.13 5.27
CA GLY A 145 24.48 2.82 4.23
C GLY A 145 24.01 1.83 3.18
N ILE A 146 23.00 2.26 2.41
CA ILE A 146 22.40 1.46 1.33
C ILE A 146 22.51 2.25 0.03
N THR A 147 22.88 1.56 -1.05
CA THR A 147 22.80 2.07 -2.41
C THR A 147 22.06 1.05 -3.26
N VAL A 148 21.07 1.51 -4.01
CA VAL A 148 20.24 0.68 -4.87
C VAL A 148 20.48 1.05 -6.33
N TYR A 149 20.58 0.05 -7.18
CA TYR A 149 20.75 0.22 -8.62
C TYR A 149 19.65 -0.53 -9.37
N ASP A 150 19.20 0.04 -10.48
CA ASP A 150 18.35 -0.66 -11.45
C ASP A 150 19.20 -1.63 -12.32
N MET A 151 18.54 -2.37 -13.21
CA MET A 151 19.19 -3.33 -14.12
C MET A 151 20.14 -2.68 -15.14
N ASN A 152 20.03 -1.38 -15.37
CA ASN A 152 20.94 -0.61 -16.24
C ASN A 152 22.15 -0.10 -15.48
N GLY A 153 22.26 -0.40 -14.18
CA GLY A 153 23.32 0.10 -13.32
C GLY A 153 23.13 1.56 -12.89
N LYS A 154 21.97 2.15 -13.14
CA LYS A 154 21.63 3.51 -12.67
C LYS A 154 21.27 3.47 -11.21
N LYS A 155 21.85 4.36 -10.42
CA LYS A 155 21.51 4.53 -9.01
C LYS A 155 20.08 5.11 -8.88
N VAL A 156 19.26 4.50 -8.04
CA VAL A 156 17.91 4.96 -7.72
C VAL A 156 17.85 5.48 -6.28
N ALA A 157 16.88 6.35 -6.01
CA ALA A 157 16.66 6.87 -4.66
C ALA A 157 16.20 5.73 -3.74
N ALA A 158 16.78 5.68 -2.54
CA ALA A 158 16.43 4.67 -1.54
C ALA A 158 16.71 5.20 -0.14
N GLN A 159 15.94 4.71 0.83
CA GLN A 159 16.07 5.06 2.23
C GLN A 159 16.09 3.80 3.08
N LEU A 160 17.03 3.71 4.04
CA LEU A 160 16.99 2.70 5.09
C LEU A 160 16.06 3.22 6.19
N LEU A 161 14.99 2.50 6.47
CA LEU A 161 14.02 2.85 7.53
C LEU A 161 14.49 2.30 8.88
N ASN A 162 14.80 1.01 8.90
CA ASN A 162 15.12 0.29 10.13
C ASN A 162 16.02 -0.92 9.83
N TYR A 163 16.75 -1.35 10.88
CA TYR A 163 17.43 -2.65 10.93
C TYR A 163 17.19 -3.28 12.29
N ALA A 164 16.52 -4.41 12.32
CA ALA A 164 16.27 -5.20 13.52
C ALA A 164 16.25 -6.69 13.17
N ASP A 165 16.71 -7.52 14.09
CA ASP A 165 16.66 -8.99 13.98
C ASP A 165 17.25 -9.56 12.67
N GLY A 166 18.32 -8.95 12.16
CA GLY A 166 18.95 -9.36 10.91
C GLY A 166 18.20 -8.91 9.64
N LYS A 167 17.19 -8.06 9.75
CA LYS A 167 16.37 -7.57 8.67
C LYS A 167 16.50 -6.06 8.50
N ALA A 168 16.69 -5.63 7.28
CA ALA A 168 16.71 -4.23 6.90
C ALA A 168 15.43 -3.90 6.13
N GLN A 169 14.69 -2.89 6.59
CA GLN A 169 13.53 -2.31 5.90
C GLN A 169 13.97 -1.11 5.09
N LEU A 170 13.61 -1.09 3.81
CA LEU A 170 14.04 -0.10 2.84
C LEU A 170 12.84 0.48 2.09
N LEU A 171 12.93 1.74 1.74
CA LEU A 171 12.11 2.36 0.69
C LEU A 171 12.95 2.51 -0.58
N ILE A 172 12.38 2.20 -1.73
CA ILE A 172 13.04 2.31 -3.03
C ILE A 172 12.10 3.05 -3.98
N ASP A 173 12.58 4.11 -4.64
CA ASP A 173 11.86 4.74 -5.76
C ASP A 173 11.97 3.81 -6.98
N ALA A 174 10.99 2.95 -7.12
CA ALA A 174 11.00 1.85 -8.06
C ALA A 174 10.17 2.14 -9.30
N SER A 175 10.69 1.75 -10.47
CA SER A 175 9.95 1.74 -11.73
C SER A 175 9.84 0.32 -12.24
N VAL A 176 8.61 -0.14 -12.50
CA VAL A 176 8.32 -1.50 -12.96
C VAL A 176 7.46 -1.43 -14.22
N PRO A 177 7.84 -2.12 -15.32
CA PRO A 177 7.07 -2.09 -16.55
C PRO A 177 5.67 -2.69 -16.40
N ALA A 178 4.78 -2.39 -17.36
CA ALA A 178 3.42 -2.92 -17.41
C ALA A 178 3.44 -4.46 -17.41
N THR A 179 2.62 -5.09 -16.58
CA THR A 179 2.49 -6.55 -16.45
C THR A 179 3.86 -7.25 -16.46
N GLY A 180 4.77 -6.73 -15.62
CA GLY A 180 6.18 -7.08 -15.73
C GLY A 180 6.92 -7.10 -14.41
N TYR A 181 8.22 -7.33 -14.52
CA TYR A 181 9.15 -7.46 -13.41
C TYR A 181 10.30 -6.47 -13.57
N ALA A 182 10.83 -6.02 -12.43
CA ALA A 182 12.09 -5.29 -12.37
C ALA A 182 12.98 -5.92 -11.29
N VAL A 183 14.28 -5.98 -11.55
CA VAL A 183 15.28 -6.45 -10.58
C VAL A 183 16.10 -5.27 -10.11
N TYR A 184 16.27 -5.16 -8.80
CA TYR A 184 17.09 -4.13 -8.17
C TYR A 184 18.27 -4.76 -7.44
N ASP A 185 19.42 -4.12 -7.51
CA ASP A 185 20.66 -4.53 -6.86
C ASP A 185 20.88 -3.68 -5.60
N ILE A 186 20.69 -4.27 -4.43
CA ILE A 186 20.87 -3.60 -3.15
C ILE A 186 22.26 -3.87 -2.61
N ARG A 187 23.04 -2.80 -2.43
CA ARG A 187 24.41 -2.86 -1.89
C ARG A 187 24.49 -2.16 -0.56
N THR A 188 25.18 -2.80 0.39
CA THR A 188 25.37 -2.29 1.75
C THR A 188 26.57 -1.34 1.90
N SER A 189 27.26 -1.06 0.80
CA SER A 189 28.39 -0.11 0.76
C SER A 189 27.95 1.21 0.12
N GLY A 190 28.23 2.32 0.74
CA GLY A 190 27.93 3.66 0.24
C GLY A 190 27.08 4.49 1.20
N SER A 191 26.76 5.71 0.79
CA SER A 191 25.82 6.58 1.51
C SER A 191 24.41 6.41 0.92
N THR A 192 23.42 6.38 1.77
CA THR A 192 22.01 6.46 1.37
C THR A 192 21.77 7.80 0.65
N ASN A 193 21.17 7.75 -0.52
CA ASN A 193 20.77 8.96 -1.22
C ASN A 193 19.34 9.28 -0.76
N ASN A 194 19.22 10.13 0.23
CA ASN A 194 17.92 10.60 0.70
C ASN A 194 17.56 11.91 -0.01
N PRO A 195 16.54 11.91 -0.91
CA PRO A 195 16.11 13.14 -1.60
C PRO A 195 15.27 14.08 -0.73
N VAL A 196 15.03 13.71 0.54
CA VAL A 196 14.21 14.47 1.48
C VAL A 196 15.07 14.95 2.62
N ASP A 197 15.10 16.26 2.82
CA ASP A 197 15.73 16.89 3.98
C ASP A 197 14.72 16.96 5.14
N VAL A 198 15.13 16.48 6.30
CA VAL A 198 14.35 16.53 7.54
C VAL A 198 15.20 17.28 8.59
N ALA A 199 14.77 18.47 8.99
CA ALA A 199 15.44 19.24 10.01
C ALA A 199 14.45 20.18 10.73
N ASN A 200 14.58 20.32 12.05
CA ASN A 200 13.87 21.34 12.83
C ASN A 200 12.38 21.46 12.53
N HIS A 201 11.63 20.36 12.64
CA HIS A 201 10.20 20.30 12.33
C HIS A 201 9.86 20.59 10.85
N THR A 202 10.82 20.54 9.95
CA THR A 202 10.61 20.71 8.51
C THR A 202 10.92 19.43 7.75
N ILE A 203 10.11 19.16 6.73
CA ILE A 203 10.33 18.09 5.73
C ILE A 203 10.33 18.79 4.38
N GLU A 204 11.42 18.66 3.62
CA GLU A 204 11.58 19.39 2.37
C GLU A 204 12.13 18.50 1.25
N ASN A 205 11.56 18.63 0.07
CA ASN A 205 12.07 18.05 -1.17
C ASN A 205 12.09 19.14 -2.28
N SER A 206 12.29 18.76 -3.54
CA SER A 206 12.30 19.68 -4.67
C SER A 206 10.95 20.34 -4.96
N ILE A 207 9.84 19.75 -4.50
CA ILE A 207 8.47 20.16 -4.83
C ILE A 207 7.81 20.87 -3.66
N TYR A 208 7.90 20.29 -2.45
CA TYR A 208 7.22 20.78 -1.26
C TYR A 208 8.17 21.09 -0.12
N LYS A 209 7.77 22.06 0.70
CA LYS A 209 8.31 22.30 2.03
C LYS A 209 7.16 22.25 3.03
N ILE A 210 7.26 21.33 3.99
CA ILE A 210 6.26 21.11 5.05
C ILE A 210 6.88 21.59 6.36
N THR A 211 6.14 22.36 7.15
CA THR A 211 6.53 22.72 8.51
C THR A 211 5.50 22.20 9.50
N LEU A 212 5.98 21.57 10.56
CA LEU A 212 5.17 21.07 11.65
C LEU A 212 5.24 22.04 12.84
N ASP A 213 4.17 22.17 13.58
CA ASP A 213 4.14 22.87 14.86
C ASP A 213 4.58 21.96 16.03
N GLU A 214 4.50 22.49 17.25
CA GLU A 214 4.89 21.77 18.46
C GLU A 214 4.02 20.55 18.78
N ASN A 215 2.81 20.47 18.19
CA ASN A 215 1.89 19.36 18.35
C ASN A 215 2.08 18.30 17.24
N GLY A 216 2.92 18.56 16.25
CA GLY A 216 3.09 17.71 15.07
C GLY A 216 2.05 17.98 13.97
N ASP A 217 1.25 19.04 14.08
CA ASP A 217 0.31 19.46 13.06
C ASP A 217 1.05 20.19 11.93
N ILE A 218 0.57 20.05 10.69
CA ILE A 218 1.14 20.78 9.56
C ILE A 218 0.63 22.22 9.61
N CYS A 219 1.51 23.16 9.95
CA CYS A 219 1.21 24.59 10.01
C CYS A 219 1.59 25.36 8.72
N SER A 220 2.42 24.76 7.87
CA SER A 220 2.76 25.30 6.53
C SER A 220 2.99 24.15 5.55
N LEU A 221 2.46 24.29 4.35
CA LEU A 221 2.69 23.39 3.20
C LEU A 221 2.90 24.27 1.97
N LEU A 222 4.16 24.59 1.71
CA LEU A 222 4.55 25.41 0.56
C LEU A 222 4.76 24.55 -0.68
N ASP A 223 3.97 24.80 -1.72
CA ASP A 223 4.25 24.32 -3.07
C ASP A 223 5.34 25.21 -3.68
N LYS A 224 6.55 24.68 -3.82
CA LYS A 224 7.73 25.40 -4.30
C LYS A 224 7.68 25.66 -5.81
N ILE A 225 6.98 24.83 -6.58
CA ILE A 225 6.85 24.96 -8.03
C ILE A 225 5.91 26.13 -8.35
N ASN A 226 4.77 26.19 -7.67
CA ASN A 226 3.76 27.23 -7.89
C ASN A 226 3.92 28.43 -6.96
N HIS A 227 4.92 28.42 -6.06
CA HIS A 227 5.16 29.45 -5.03
C HIS A 227 3.90 29.75 -4.20
N LYS A 228 3.17 28.69 -3.81
CA LYS A 228 1.86 28.81 -3.16
C LYS A 228 1.85 28.14 -1.80
N GLU A 229 1.45 28.89 -0.78
CA GLU A 229 1.10 28.31 0.54
C GLU A 229 -0.29 27.68 0.47
N LEU A 230 -0.37 26.40 0.83
CA LEU A 230 -1.59 25.59 0.77
C LEU A 230 -2.34 25.56 2.10
N VAL A 231 -1.68 25.87 3.21
CA VAL A 231 -2.32 26.00 4.52
C VAL A 231 -2.73 27.44 4.75
N LYS A 232 -4.02 27.65 5.01
CA LYS A 232 -4.54 28.99 5.31
C LYS A 232 -3.90 29.54 6.59
N GLN A 233 -3.50 30.82 6.56
CA GLN A 233 -2.89 31.51 7.70
C GLN A 233 -3.71 31.31 8.99
N GLY A 234 -3.03 30.92 10.07
CA GLY A 234 -3.63 30.64 11.39
C GLY A 234 -4.46 29.35 11.45
N LYS A 235 -4.36 28.50 10.43
CA LYS A 235 -4.95 27.14 10.43
C LYS A 235 -3.84 26.09 10.38
N VAL A 236 -4.22 24.85 10.69
CA VAL A 236 -3.34 23.68 10.61
C VAL A 236 -4.09 22.51 9.97
N ILE A 237 -3.33 21.59 9.38
CA ILE A 237 -3.84 20.28 8.98
C ILE A 237 -3.45 19.28 10.05
N ARG A 238 -4.44 18.65 10.67
CA ARG A 238 -4.23 17.71 11.76
C ARG A 238 -5.08 16.45 11.63
N LEU A 239 -4.60 15.39 12.27
CA LEU A 239 -5.43 14.22 12.58
C LEU A 239 -6.13 14.48 13.91
N ALA A 240 -7.45 14.31 13.94
CA ALA A 240 -8.25 14.51 15.14
C ALA A 240 -9.07 13.25 15.43
N LEU A 241 -9.12 12.87 16.70
CA LEU A 241 -10.04 11.86 17.20
C LEU A 241 -11.29 12.57 17.73
N PHE A 242 -12.45 12.09 17.32
CA PHE A 242 -13.74 12.56 17.80
C PHE A 242 -14.42 11.43 18.55
N THR A 243 -15.06 11.77 19.66
CA THR A 243 -15.98 10.86 20.33
C THR A 243 -17.33 10.96 19.63
N GLU A 244 -17.89 9.82 19.30
CA GLU A 244 -19.20 9.76 18.68
C GLU A 244 -20.29 10.25 19.66
N ASN A 245 -21.28 10.92 19.11
CA ASN A 245 -22.42 11.38 19.90
C ASN A 245 -23.41 10.22 20.11
N GLU A 246 -23.50 9.72 21.34
CA GLU A 246 -24.37 8.59 21.70
C GLU A 246 -25.86 8.85 21.50
N SER A 247 -26.26 10.08 21.18
CA SER A 247 -27.68 10.45 21.00
C SER A 247 -28.28 10.00 19.66
N HIS A 248 -27.46 9.47 18.74
CA HIS A 248 -27.92 9.01 17.42
C HIS A 248 -28.45 7.57 17.49
N PRO A 249 -29.71 7.32 17.10
CA PRO A 249 -30.29 5.97 17.15
C PRO A 249 -29.66 5.01 16.12
N TRP A 250 -29.05 5.55 15.04
CA TRP A 250 -28.48 4.78 13.95
C TRP A 250 -27.12 5.38 13.50
N PRO A 251 -26.09 5.31 14.33
CA PRO A 251 -24.83 6.02 14.05
C PRO A 251 -24.10 5.54 12.79
N ALA A 252 -24.33 4.29 12.37
CA ALA A 252 -23.73 3.77 11.14
C ALA A 252 -24.37 4.34 9.85
N TRP A 253 -25.50 5.04 9.97
CA TRP A 253 -26.24 5.58 8.83
C TRP A 253 -26.03 7.08 8.63
N GLU A 254 -25.55 7.81 9.65
CA GLU A 254 -25.48 9.28 9.70
C GLU A 254 -24.04 9.88 9.87
#